data_5055e736e4ae6ad9d5f4251a6b5f0de3
#
_entry.id   5055e736e4ae6ad9d5f4251a6b5f0de3
#
_cell.length_a   1.000
_cell.length_b   1.000
_cell.length_c   1.000
_cell.angle_alpha   90.00
_cell.angle_beta   90.00
_cell.angle_gamma   90.00
#
_symmetry.space_group_name_H-M   'P 1'
#
loop_
_entity.id
_entity.type
_entity.pdbx_description
1 polymer ?
#
loop_
_entity_poly.entity_id
_entity_poly.type
_entity_poly.pdbx_seq_one_letter_code
_entity_poly.pdbx_strand_id
1 'polypeptide(L)'
;VEGVPATANKWLMTDVLRGAWGFNGFVVTDFTGISEMIEHGIGDLQTVSARAINAGVDMDMVSEGFIGTLKKSVEEGKVSVETVNTACRRILEAKYKLGLFDNPYKYCDLKRPARDIFTKEHRAAARKIAGESFVLLKNEGLSPTLAPVLPLSPTGTIAVIGPLANTRSNMPGTWSVAAVLDKSPSLVEGLTEWVGNQGKILYAKGSNLIGDAAYEERATMFGRSLNRDNRTDQQLLDEALKIASQADVIVAALGESSEMSGESSSRTNLNLPDVQHTLLEALLKTGKPVVLVLFTGRPLVLNWEQEHVPAILNVWFGGSEAGPAIGDVLFGAVNPGGKLTMTFPKSVGQIPLYYAHKNTGRPLKEGKWFEKFRSNYLDVDNDALYPFGYGLSY
;
A
#
# COMPACT_ATOMS: atom_id res chain seq x y z
N VAL A 1 21.60 -8.13 8.21
CA VAL A 1 21.57 -9.38 8.97
C VAL A 1 22.65 -9.30 10.05
N GLU A 2 22.28 -9.41 11.32
CA GLU A 2 23.21 -9.35 12.46
C GLU A 2 24.17 -8.13 12.46
N GLY A 3 23.63 -6.95 12.15
CA GLY A 3 24.39 -5.70 12.10
C GLY A 3 25.21 -5.48 10.83
N VAL A 4 25.19 -6.44 9.87
CA VAL A 4 25.86 -6.28 8.57
C VAL A 4 24.81 -6.05 7.48
N PRO A 5 24.91 -4.98 6.66
CA PRO A 5 24.05 -4.80 5.48
C PRO A 5 24.11 -6.04 4.58
N ALA A 6 22.96 -6.44 4.02
CA ALA A 6 22.90 -7.63 3.15
C ALA A 6 23.91 -7.54 1.99
N THR A 7 24.06 -6.37 1.40
CA THR A 7 25.02 -6.08 0.31
C THR A 7 26.47 -6.38 0.66
N ALA A 8 26.87 -6.27 1.94
CA ALA A 8 28.23 -6.57 2.43
C ALA A 8 28.33 -7.92 3.14
N ASN A 9 27.27 -8.69 3.20
CA ASN A 9 27.22 -9.92 4.00
C ASN A 9 27.60 -11.15 3.17
N LYS A 10 28.86 -11.55 3.28
CA LYS A 10 29.41 -12.72 2.56
C LYS A 10 28.70 -14.02 2.92
N TRP A 11 28.37 -14.23 4.20
CA TRP A 11 27.64 -15.42 4.62
C TRP A 11 26.31 -15.54 3.88
N LEU A 12 25.53 -14.42 3.82
CA LEU A 12 24.26 -14.41 3.13
C LEU A 12 24.40 -14.60 1.61
N MET A 13 25.27 -13.80 0.95
CA MET A 13 25.39 -13.75 -0.50
C MET A 13 26.19 -14.91 -1.10
N THR A 14 27.17 -15.44 -0.36
CA THR A 14 28.01 -16.53 -0.85
C THR A 14 27.62 -17.86 -0.22
N ASP A 15 27.67 -17.98 1.12
CA ASP A 15 27.56 -19.28 1.77
C ASP A 15 26.11 -19.80 1.72
N VAL A 16 25.11 -18.95 1.97
CA VAL A 16 23.70 -19.33 1.91
C VAL A 16 23.20 -19.32 0.47
N LEU A 17 23.20 -18.16 -0.19
CA LEU A 17 22.57 -17.99 -1.50
C LEU A 17 23.22 -18.90 -2.56
N ARG A 18 24.54 -18.88 -2.68
CA ARG A 18 25.25 -19.64 -3.70
C ARG A 18 25.63 -21.04 -3.26
N GLY A 19 26.06 -21.19 -2.01
CA GLY A 19 26.46 -22.49 -1.46
C GLY A 19 25.26 -23.37 -1.14
N ALA A 20 24.47 -23.02 -0.13
CA ALA A 20 23.37 -23.85 0.35
C ALA A 20 22.20 -23.96 -0.64
N TRP A 21 21.83 -22.84 -1.30
CA TRP A 21 20.70 -22.79 -2.24
C TRP A 21 21.10 -23.03 -3.70
N GLY A 22 22.38 -23.08 -4.03
CA GLY A 22 22.87 -23.37 -5.38
C GLY A 22 22.56 -22.29 -6.43
N PHE A 23 22.40 -21.03 -6.02
CA PHE A 23 22.08 -19.95 -6.95
C PHE A 23 23.26 -19.66 -7.90
N ASN A 24 23.04 -19.83 -9.21
CA ASN A 24 24.05 -19.69 -10.26
C ASN A 24 23.92 -18.41 -11.09
N GLY A 25 22.96 -17.51 -10.77
CA GLY A 25 22.81 -16.24 -11.45
C GLY A 25 23.75 -15.15 -10.94
N PHE A 26 23.58 -13.93 -11.42
CA PHE A 26 24.26 -12.76 -10.89
C PHE A 26 23.38 -12.02 -9.86
N VAL A 27 24.02 -11.31 -8.94
CA VAL A 27 23.39 -10.47 -7.93
C VAL A 27 23.65 -9.00 -8.30
N VAL A 28 22.58 -8.22 -8.41
CA VAL A 28 22.62 -6.77 -8.58
C VAL A 28 22.09 -6.11 -7.30
N THR A 29 22.63 -4.93 -6.93
CA THR A 29 22.06 -4.13 -5.84
C THR A 29 20.76 -3.46 -6.28
N ASP A 30 20.01 -2.91 -5.33
CA ASP A 30 19.03 -1.89 -5.64
C ASP A 30 19.71 -0.55 -5.93
N PHE A 31 18.92 0.50 -6.16
CA PHE A 31 19.40 1.84 -6.47
C PHE A 31 20.26 2.37 -5.32
N THR A 32 21.52 2.73 -5.59
CA THR A 32 22.51 3.24 -4.64
C THR A 32 22.91 2.29 -3.49
N GLY A 33 22.52 1.02 -3.51
CA GLY A 33 22.71 0.09 -2.39
C GLY A 33 24.15 -0.17 -1.94
N ILE A 34 25.17 0.21 -2.73
CA ILE A 34 26.57 0.19 -2.31
C ILE A 34 26.94 1.49 -1.59
N SER A 35 26.61 2.65 -2.18
CA SER A 35 26.98 3.95 -1.59
C SER A 35 26.26 4.21 -0.26
N GLU A 36 25.04 3.72 -0.08
CA GLU A 36 24.30 3.83 1.19
C GLU A 36 25.00 3.15 2.37
N MET A 37 25.85 2.16 2.12
CA MET A 37 26.65 1.54 3.17
C MET A 37 27.67 2.51 3.82
N ILE A 38 27.97 3.65 3.19
CA ILE A 38 28.81 4.72 3.76
C ILE A 38 28.10 5.31 4.98
N GLU A 39 26.82 5.63 4.84
CA GLU A 39 25.98 6.16 5.94
C GLU A 39 25.79 5.15 7.07
N HIS A 40 25.90 3.85 6.79
CA HIS A 40 25.95 2.81 7.82
C HIS A 40 27.29 2.74 8.57
N GLY A 41 28.24 3.62 8.25
CA GLY A 41 29.55 3.67 8.92
C GLY A 41 30.51 2.53 8.51
N ILE A 42 30.27 1.86 7.38
CA ILE A 42 31.10 0.73 6.93
C ILE A 42 32.46 1.19 6.40
N GLY A 43 32.53 2.37 5.80
CA GLY A 43 33.74 2.97 5.25
C GLY A 43 33.48 3.90 4.08
N ASP A 44 34.53 4.31 3.37
CA ASP A 44 34.44 5.09 2.16
C ASP A 44 33.96 4.26 0.95
N LEU A 45 33.68 4.92 -0.19
CA LEU A 45 33.17 4.26 -1.39
C LEU A 45 34.02 3.09 -1.86
N GLN A 46 35.37 3.20 -1.76
CA GLN A 46 36.26 2.12 -2.12
C GLN A 46 36.09 0.90 -1.18
N THR A 47 35.98 1.16 0.11
CA THR A 47 35.82 0.13 1.14
C THR A 47 34.49 -0.60 0.99
N VAL A 48 33.37 0.11 0.83
CA VAL A 48 32.05 -0.49 0.68
C VAL A 48 31.93 -1.28 -0.62
N SER A 49 32.51 -0.77 -1.73
CA SER A 49 32.57 -1.47 -3.02
C SER A 49 33.37 -2.76 -2.95
N ALA A 50 34.54 -2.73 -2.31
CA ALA A 50 35.36 -3.92 -2.11
C ALA A 50 34.63 -4.98 -1.24
N ARG A 51 33.92 -4.56 -0.19
CA ARG A 51 33.13 -5.47 0.64
C ARG A 51 31.95 -6.09 -0.14
N ALA A 52 31.26 -5.29 -0.94
CA ALA A 52 30.11 -5.77 -1.73
C ALA A 52 30.51 -6.85 -2.75
N ILE A 53 31.55 -6.60 -3.56
CA ILE A 53 32.01 -7.58 -4.56
C ILE A 53 32.60 -8.84 -3.89
N ASN A 54 33.35 -8.69 -2.80
CA ASN A 54 33.87 -9.82 -2.03
C ASN A 54 32.77 -10.62 -1.30
N ALA A 55 31.64 -10.00 -1.01
CA ALA A 55 30.47 -10.68 -0.48
C ALA A 55 29.71 -11.51 -1.53
N GLY A 56 29.88 -11.23 -2.82
CA GLY A 56 29.25 -11.96 -3.91
C GLY A 56 28.24 -11.15 -4.72
N VAL A 57 28.22 -9.81 -4.57
CA VAL A 57 27.49 -8.88 -5.44
C VAL A 57 28.27 -8.74 -6.76
N ASP A 58 27.59 -8.91 -7.88
CA ASP A 58 28.21 -8.92 -9.20
C ASP A 58 28.02 -7.61 -9.97
N MET A 59 26.98 -6.85 -9.66
CA MET A 59 26.60 -5.62 -10.36
C MET A 59 26.15 -4.52 -9.41
N ASP A 60 26.70 -3.34 -9.59
CA ASP A 60 26.40 -2.12 -8.86
C ASP A 60 25.34 -1.29 -9.61
N MET A 61 24.24 -0.98 -8.96
CA MET A 61 23.21 -0.12 -9.55
C MET A 61 23.41 1.32 -9.07
N VAL A 62 23.86 2.19 -9.97
CA VAL A 62 23.94 3.67 -9.85
C VAL A 62 24.98 4.21 -8.87
N SER A 63 25.48 3.45 -7.89
CA SER A 63 26.47 3.98 -6.92
C SER A 63 27.81 4.39 -7.58
N GLU A 64 28.11 3.91 -8.80
CA GLU A 64 29.39 4.08 -9.51
C GLU A 64 30.62 3.57 -8.72
N GLY A 65 30.38 2.82 -7.64
CA GLY A 65 31.42 2.32 -6.75
C GLY A 65 32.35 1.32 -7.44
N PHE A 66 31.78 0.38 -8.20
CA PHE A 66 32.60 -0.62 -8.92
C PHE A 66 33.43 0.04 -10.02
N ILE A 67 32.84 0.91 -10.85
CA ILE A 67 33.53 1.58 -11.94
C ILE A 67 34.62 2.50 -11.39
N GLY A 68 34.32 3.26 -10.33
CA GLY A 68 35.22 4.26 -9.78
C GLY A 68 36.37 3.71 -8.94
N THR A 69 36.21 2.53 -8.30
CA THR A 69 37.13 2.10 -7.23
C THR A 69 37.77 0.73 -7.39
N LEU A 70 37.18 -0.20 -8.18
CA LEU A 70 37.66 -1.59 -8.21
C LEU A 70 39.09 -1.71 -8.78
N LYS A 71 39.48 -0.90 -9.76
CA LYS A 71 40.86 -0.90 -10.28
C LYS A 71 41.86 -0.66 -9.14
N LYS A 72 41.67 0.39 -8.37
CA LYS A 72 42.51 0.73 -7.22
C LYS A 72 42.45 -0.36 -6.15
N SER A 73 41.28 -0.93 -5.89
CA SER A 73 41.09 -2.00 -4.91
C SER A 73 41.86 -3.29 -5.30
N VAL A 74 41.98 -3.58 -6.60
CA VAL A 74 42.79 -4.69 -7.10
C VAL A 74 44.29 -4.36 -6.95
N GLU A 75 44.72 -3.17 -7.33
CA GLU A 75 46.12 -2.73 -7.18
C GLU A 75 46.58 -2.77 -5.71
N GLU A 76 45.67 -2.46 -4.77
CA GLU A 76 45.93 -2.49 -3.32
C GLU A 76 45.71 -3.88 -2.69
N GLY A 77 45.32 -4.89 -3.46
CA GLY A 77 45.09 -6.26 -2.96
C GLY A 77 43.82 -6.42 -2.11
N LYS A 78 42.91 -5.43 -2.10
CA LYS A 78 41.63 -5.49 -1.38
C LYS A 78 40.59 -6.40 -2.06
N VAL A 79 40.72 -6.54 -3.39
CA VAL A 79 39.88 -7.38 -4.24
C VAL A 79 40.76 -8.15 -5.20
N SER A 80 40.50 -9.45 -5.38
CA SER A 80 41.24 -10.23 -6.34
C SER A 80 40.74 -10.03 -7.77
N VAL A 81 41.62 -10.14 -8.76
CA VAL A 81 41.23 -10.12 -10.19
C VAL A 81 40.19 -11.24 -10.46
N GLU A 82 40.35 -12.41 -9.83
CA GLU A 82 39.42 -13.52 -10.03
C GLU A 82 38.01 -13.22 -9.48
N THR A 83 37.89 -12.43 -8.42
CA THR A 83 36.60 -11.95 -7.92
C THR A 83 35.90 -11.08 -8.97
N VAL A 84 36.62 -10.14 -9.56
CA VAL A 84 36.10 -9.27 -10.64
C VAL A 84 35.72 -10.09 -11.87
N ASN A 85 36.60 -11.02 -12.29
CA ASN A 85 36.33 -11.92 -13.42
C ASN A 85 35.10 -12.79 -13.19
N THR A 86 34.89 -13.26 -11.98
CA THR A 86 33.73 -14.09 -11.62
C THR A 86 32.44 -13.28 -11.71
N ALA A 87 32.41 -12.06 -11.19
CA ALA A 87 31.27 -11.16 -11.30
C ALA A 87 30.94 -10.83 -12.77
N CYS A 88 31.97 -10.47 -13.54
CA CYS A 88 31.84 -10.20 -14.97
C CYS A 88 31.32 -11.42 -15.74
N ARG A 89 31.88 -12.61 -15.50
CA ARG A 89 31.46 -13.87 -16.15
C ARG A 89 29.97 -14.15 -15.93
N ARG A 90 29.46 -14.01 -14.72
CA ARG A 90 28.03 -14.24 -14.42
C ARG A 90 27.11 -13.32 -15.22
N ILE A 91 27.48 -12.05 -15.37
CA ILE A 91 26.73 -11.09 -16.18
C ILE A 91 26.80 -11.46 -17.66
N LEU A 92 27.99 -11.81 -18.17
CA LEU A 92 28.18 -12.24 -19.56
C LEU A 92 27.43 -13.55 -19.87
N GLU A 93 27.40 -14.50 -18.96
CA GLU A 93 26.60 -15.74 -19.09
C GLU A 93 25.11 -15.45 -19.19
N ALA A 94 24.57 -14.51 -18.40
CA ALA A 94 23.18 -14.09 -18.52
C ALA A 94 22.89 -13.48 -19.89
N LYS A 95 23.76 -12.61 -20.39
CA LYS A 95 23.64 -12.03 -21.73
C LYS A 95 23.72 -13.10 -22.83
N TYR A 96 24.62 -14.07 -22.67
CA TYR A 96 24.75 -15.19 -23.61
C TYR A 96 23.49 -16.07 -23.65
N LYS A 97 22.98 -16.48 -22.48
CA LYS A 97 21.75 -17.28 -22.37
C LYS A 97 20.54 -16.57 -22.96
N LEU A 98 20.50 -15.24 -22.88
CA LEU A 98 19.46 -14.42 -23.51
C LEU A 98 19.65 -14.27 -25.04
N GLY A 99 20.80 -14.69 -25.59
CA GLY A 99 21.12 -14.55 -27.03
C GLY A 99 21.43 -13.11 -27.47
N LEU A 100 21.88 -12.26 -26.51
CA LEU A 100 22.14 -10.84 -26.78
C LEU A 100 23.43 -10.60 -27.57
N PHE A 101 24.36 -11.60 -27.59
CA PHE A 101 25.55 -11.52 -28.40
C PHE A 101 25.25 -11.77 -29.89
N ASP A 102 24.23 -12.62 -30.19
CA ASP A 102 23.80 -12.89 -31.56
C ASP A 102 22.91 -11.76 -32.07
N ASN A 103 22.01 -11.26 -31.22
CA ASN A 103 21.12 -10.15 -31.54
C ASN A 103 20.77 -9.33 -30.28
N PRO A 104 21.45 -8.18 -30.05
CA PRO A 104 21.18 -7.34 -28.89
C PRO A 104 19.78 -6.73 -28.86
N TYR A 105 19.11 -6.68 -30.02
CA TYR A 105 17.76 -6.14 -30.18
C TYR A 105 16.67 -7.24 -30.20
N LYS A 106 17.01 -8.49 -29.91
CA LYS A 106 16.09 -9.65 -29.93
C LYS A 106 14.76 -9.39 -29.21
N TYR A 107 14.80 -8.66 -28.13
CA TYR A 107 13.62 -8.36 -27.31
C TYR A 107 13.02 -6.97 -27.56
N CYS A 108 13.57 -6.20 -28.49
CA CYS A 108 13.07 -4.89 -28.86
C CYS A 108 11.98 -5.03 -29.95
N ASP A 109 10.74 -4.93 -29.54
CA ASP A 109 9.57 -4.93 -30.44
C ASP A 109 8.72 -3.71 -30.13
N LEU A 110 8.78 -2.69 -30.99
CA LEU A 110 8.03 -1.43 -30.81
C LEU A 110 6.50 -1.63 -30.87
N LYS A 111 6.03 -2.75 -31.39
CA LYS A 111 4.58 -3.08 -31.44
C LYS A 111 4.12 -3.82 -30.18
N ARG A 112 5.06 -4.36 -29.40
CA ARG A 112 4.74 -5.14 -28.19
C ARG A 112 3.89 -4.36 -27.18
N PRO A 113 4.19 -3.09 -26.84
CA PRO A 113 3.38 -2.35 -25.86
C PRO A 113 1.90 -2.28 -26.25
N ALA A 114 1.58 -2.05 -27.53
CA ALA A 114 0.21 -1.98 -27.99
C ALA A 114 -0.51 -3.36 -28.02
N ARG A 115 0.26 -4.44 -28.14
CA ARG A 115 -0.28 -5.81 -28.18
C ARG A 115 -0.40 -6.42 -26.77
N ASP A 116 0.58 -6.18 -25.91
CA ASP A 116 0.78 -6.95 -24.68
C ASP A 116 0.48 -6.16 -23.40
N ILE A 117 0.37 -4.81 -23.46
CA ILE A 117 0.13 -3.98 -22.26
C ILE A 117 -1.33 -3.53 -22.25
N PHE A 118 -1.98 -3.61 -21.08
CA PHE A 118 -3.36 -3.17 -20.87
C PHE A 118 -4.39 -3.90 -21.74
N THR A 119 -4.16 -5.18 -22.06
CA THR A 119 -5.14 -6.00 -22.80
C THR A 119 -6.42 -6.17 -21.96
N LYS A 120 -7.51 -6.61 -22.61
CA LYS A 120 -8.77 -6.90 -21.90
C LYS A 120 -8.59 -7.96 -20.84
N GLU A 121 -7.76 -8.97 -21.12
CA GLU A 121 -7.44 -10.07 -20.22
C GLU A 121 -6.66 -9.59 -19.01
N HIS A 122 -5.65 -8.73 -19.23
CA HIS A 122 -4.87 -8.12 -18.12
C HIS A 122 -5.75 -7.23 -17.24
N ARG A 123 -6.62 -6.43 -17.82
CA ARG A 123 -7.56 -5.59 -17.07
C ARG A 123 -8.56 -6.45 -16.28
N ALA A 124 -9.12 -7.49 -16.89
CA ALA A 124 -10.02 -8.40 -16.19
C ALA A 124 -9.32 -9.12 -15.01
N ALA A 125 -8.08 -9.56 -15.21
CA ALA A 125 -7.28 -10.16 -14.14
C ALA A 125 -6.98 -9.16 -13.02
N ALA A 126 -6.59 -7.92 -13.34
CA ALA A 126 -6.34 -6.86 -12.37
C ALA A 126 -7.61 -6.53 -11.55
N ARG A 127 -8.77 -6.40 -12.21
CA ARG A 127 -10.07 -6.17 -11.55
C ARG A 127 -10.44 -7.31 -10.60
N LYS A 128 -10.25 -8.55 -11.04
CA LYS A 128 -10.49 -9.74 -10.22
C LYS A 128 -9.60 -9.75 -8.98
N ILE A 129 -8.29 -9.59 -9.15
CA ILE A 129 -7.31 -9.60 -8.04
C ILE A 129 -7.61 -8.47 -7.05
N ALA A 130 -7.95 -7.28 -7.54
CA ALA A 130 -8.34 -6.16 -6.68
C ALA A 130 -9.56 -6.53 -5.82
N GLY A 131 -10.65 -7.02 -6.42
CA GLY A 131 -11.86 -7.42 -5.69
C GLY A 131 -11.61 -8.53 -4.65
N GLU A 132 -10.74 -9.49 -4.97
CA GLU A 132 -10.35 -10.58 -4.05
C GLU A 132 -9.46 -10.10 -2.89
N SER A 133 -8.80 -8.94 -3.02
CA SER A 133 -7.93 -8.37 -1.98
C SER A 133 -8.67 -7.48 -0.98
N PHE A 134 -9.86 -7.00 -1.30
CA PHE A 134 -10.62 -6.10 -0.45
C PHE A 134 -11.16 -6.82 0.78
N VAL A 135 -11.11 -6.15 1.93
CA VAL A 135 -11.47 -6.72 3.22
C VAL A 135 -12.69 -6.01 3.79
N LEU A 136 -13.78 -6.75 3.95
CA LEU A 136 -14.96 -6.25 4.65
C LEU A 136 -14.71 -6.29 6.15
N LEU A 137 -14.54 -5.12 6.78
CA LEU A 137 -14.25 -4.99 8.20
C LEU A 137 -15.51 -4.94 9.06
N LYS A 138 -16.58 -4.35 8.53
CA LYS A 138 -17.88 -4.25 9.21
C LYS A 138 -19.01 -4.20 8.19
N ASN A 139 -20.15 -4.83 8.50
CA ASN A 139 -21.38 -4.71 7.71
C ASN A 139 -22.61 -4.98 8.57
N GLU A 140 -23.21 -3.92 9.05
CA GLU A 140 -24.40 -3.95 9.93
C GLU A 140 -25.50 -3.10 9.32
N GLY A 141 -26.73 -3.27 9.82
CA GLY A 141 -27.84 -2.37 9.52
C GLY A 141 -27.75 -1.08 10.35
N LEU A 142 -28.56 -0.07 10.00
CA LEU A 142 -28.70 1.16 10.79
C LEU A 142 -29.28 0.94 12.18
N SER A 143 -29.88 -0.22 12.41
CA SER A 143 -30.29 -0.72 13.71
C SER A 143 -30.18 -2.25 13.73
N PRO A 144 -30.16 -2.87 14.90
CA PRO A 144 -30.05 -4.34 15.02
C PRO A 144 -31.15 -5.14 14.30
N THR A 145 -32.27 -4.51 13.97
CA THR A 145 -33.42 -5.15 13.30
C THR A 145 -33.44 -4.94 11.79
N LEU A 146 -32.53 -4.13 11.25
CA LEU A 146 -32.43 -3.85 9.82
C LEU A 146 -31.34 -4.73 9.18
N ALA A 147 -31.57 -5.05 7.90
CA ALA A 147 -30.56 -5.76 7.11
C ALA A 147 -29.24 -4.98 7.02
N PRO A 148 -28.09 -5.67 6.85
CA PRO A 148 -26.82 -5.03 6.59
C PRO A 148 -26.88 -4.04 5.41
N VAL A 149 -26.04 -2.98 5.44
CA VAL A 149 -26.02 -1.95 4.40
C VAL A 149 -25.48 -2.48 3.08
N LEU A 150 -24.50 -3.36 3.11
CA LEU A 150 -23.93 -4.00 1.92
C LEU A 150 -24.52 -5.39 1.71
N PRO A 151 -24.70 -5.84 0.45
CA PRO A 151 -24.42 -5.11 -0.80
C PRO A 151 -25.46 -4.02 -1.08
N LEU A 152 -25.00 -2.96 -1.81
CA LEU A 152 -25.85 -1.84 -2.21
C LEU A 152 -26.81 -2.24 -3.33
N SER A 153 -27.96 -1.55 -3.40
CA SER A 153 -28.80 -1.57 -4.61
C SER A 153 -28.22 -0.64 -5.69
N PRO A 154 -28.21 -1.06 -6.95
CA PRO A 154 -27.82 -0.19 -8.07
C PRO A 154 -28.86 0.89 -8.40
N THR A 155 -30.06 0.78 -7.83
CA THR A 155 -31.14 1.75 -8.06
C THR A 155 -31.10 2.89 -7.03
N GLY A 156 -31.69 4.02 -7.38
CA GLY A 156 -31.73 5.20 -6.49
C GLY A 156 -30.53 6.12 -6.69
N THR A 157 -30.28 6.96 -5.70
CA THR A 157 -29.22 7.97 -5.75
C THR A 157 -28.13 7.64 -4.73
N ILE A 158 -26.90 7.53 -5.18
CA ILE A 158 -25.72 7.25 -4.36
C ILE A 158 -24.83 8.50 -4.34
N ALA A 159 -24.53 9.03 -3.17
CA ALA A 159 -23.55 10.09 -3.00
C ALA A 159 -22.17 9.50 -2.72
N VAL A 160 -21.22 9.74 -3.60
CA VAL A 160 -19.80 9.35 -3.42
C VAL A 160 -19.05 10.58 -2.93
N ILE A 161 -18.64 10.57 -1.67
CA ILE A 161 -18.09 11.74 -0.99
C ILE A 161 -16.73 11.43 -0.40
N GLY A 162 -15.79 12.33 -0.58
CA GLY A 162 -14.45 12.22 0.02
C GLY A 162 -13.32 12.66 -0.90
N PRO A 163 -12.17 13.02 -0.35
CA PRO A 163 -10.99 13.47 -1.12
C PRO A 163 -10.42 12.39 -2.03
N LEU A 164 -10.69 11.11 -1.74
CA LEU A 164 -10.19 9.96 -2.49
C LEU A 164 -11.22 9.40 -3.49
N ALA A 165 -12.42 9.97 -3.55
CA ALA A 165 -13.51 9.47 -4.38
C ALA A 165 -13.25 9.63 -5.90
N ASN A 166 -12.73 10.79 -6.30
CA ASN A 166 -12.56 11.14 -7.71
C ASN A 166 -11.09 11.44 -8.04
N THR A 167 -10.22 10.48 -7.75
CA THR A 167 -8.79 10.57 -8.07
C THR A 167 -8.32 9.29 -8.76
N ARG A 168 -7.76 9.42 -9.96
CA ARG A 168 -7.16 8.33 -10.71
C ARG A 168 -5.75 8.00 -10.21
N SER A 169 -5.01 9.03 -9.78
CA SER A 169 -3.61 8.90 -9.36
C SER A 169 -3.42 8.07 -8.08
N ASN A 170 -4.44 8.02 -7.21
CA ASN A 170 -4.37 7.28 -5.96
C ASN A 170 -4.61 5.76 -6.12
N MET A 171 -5.30 5.33 -7.18
CA MET A 171 -5.74 3.94 -7.36
C MET A 171 -4.58 2.93 -7.47
N PRO A 172 -3.50 3.19 -8.24
CA PRO A 172 -2.42 2.23 -8.44
C PRO A 172 -1.50 2.01 -7.22
N GLY A 173 -1.54 2.88 -6.21
CA GLY A 173 -0.61 2.83 -5.07
C GLY A 173 0.76 3.45 -5.39
N THR A 174 1.67 3.47 -4.41
CA THR A 174 2.94 4.21 -4.46
C THR A 174 3.93 3.61 -5.47
N TRP A 175 4.15 2.30 -5.41
CA TRP A 175 5.17 1.59 -6.20
C TRP A 175 4.74 1.25 -7.63
N SER A 176 3.89 2.07 -8.21
CA SER A 176 3.41 1.94 -9.60
C SER A 176 4.07 2.97 -10.53
N VAL A 177 5.41 3.01 -10.55
CA VAL A 177 6.22 4.04 -11.22
C VAL A 177 5.88 4.19 -12.70
N ALA A 178 5.61 3.09 -13.41
CA ALA A 178 5.26 3.08 -14.82
C ALA A 178 3.74 3.09 -15.09
N ALA A 179 2.92 3.34 -14.07
CA ALA A 179 1.47 3.37 -14.26
C ALA A 179 1.04 4.53 -15.17
N VAL A 180 0.12 4.23 -16.07
CA VAL A 180 -0.57 5.25 -16.87
C VAL A 180 -1.81 5.67 -16.10
N LEU A 181 -1.67 6.71 -15.27
CA LEU A 181 -2.69 7.13 -14.29
C LEU A 181 -4.06 7.41 -14.93
N ASP A 182 -4.07 8.00 -16.12
CA ASP A 182 -5.31 8.28 -16.87
C ASP A 182 -6.10 7.02 -17.25
N LYS A 183 -5.48 5.85 -17.22
CA LYS A 183 -6.12 4.56 -17.48
C LYS A 183 -6.62 3.85 -16.21
N SER A 184 -6.51 4.49 -15.05
CA SER A 184 -6.97 3.96 -13.78
C SER A 184 -8.25 4.68 -13.35
N PRO A 185 -9.45 4.16 -13.66
CA PRO A 185 -10.71 4.82 -13.31
C PRO A 185 -10.80 5.11 -11.82
N SER A 186 -11.28 6.30 -11.47
CA SER A 186 -11.58 6.68 -10.08
C SER A 186 -12.76 5.86 -9.53
N LEU A 187 -12.99 5.93 -8.23
CA LEU A 187 -14.17 5.30 -7.63
C LEU A 187 -15.47 5.86 -8.22
N VAL A 188 -15.58 7.19 -8.40
CA VAL A 188 -16.74 7.83 -9.01
C VAL A 188 -17.00 7.29 -10.42
N GLU A 189 -15.94 7.17 -11.24
CA GLU A 189 -16.06 6.62 -12.60
C GLU A 189 -16.47 5.15 -12.59
N GLY A 190 -15.85 4.33 -11.72
CA GLY A 190 -16.18 2.92 -11.59
C GLY A 190 -17.63 2.68 -11.15
N LEU A 191 -18.12 3.44 -10.17
CA LEU A 191 -19.51 3.34 -9.72
C LEU A 191 -20.50 3.88 -10.76
N THR A 192 -20.14 4.96 -11.48
CA THR A 192 -20.98 5.50 -12.55
C THR A 192 -21.15 4.48 -13.70
N GLU A 193 -20.05 3.83 -14.10
CA GLU A 193 -20.10 2.76 -15.11
C GLU A 193 -20.96 1.58 -14.62
N TRP A 194 -20.82 1.19 -13.35
CA TRP A 194 -21.53 0.04 -12.80
C TRP A 194 -23.03 0.27 -12.67
N VAL A 195 -23.45 1.45 -12.16
CA VAL A 195 -24.85 1.82 -11.99
C VAL A 195 -25.54 2.06 -13.33
N GLY A 196 -24.83 2.61 -14.32
CA GLY A 196 -25.36 2.90 -15.66
C GLY A 196 -26.62 3.73 -15.61
N ASN A 197 -27.70 3.25 -16.21
CA ASN A 197 -29.00 3.92 -16.25
C ASN A 197 -29.96 3.49 -15.13
N GLN A 198 -29.52 2.63 -14.19
CA GLN A 198 -30.39 2.10 -13.13
C GLN A 198 -30.54 3.06 -11.96
N GLY A 199 -29.56 3.93 -11.76
CA GLY A 199 -29.53 4.89 -10.65
C GLY A 199 -28.72 6.14 -10.99
N LYS A 200 -28.37 6.91 -9.97
CA LYS A 200 -27.65 8.17 -10.11
C LYS A 200 -26.47 8.24 -9.15
N ILE A 201 -25.31 8.59 -9.65
CA ILE A 201 -24.14 8.93 -8.83
C ILE A 201 -24.04 10.45 -8.70
N LEU A 202 -23.93 10.92 -7.45
CA LEU A 202 -23.60 12.30 -7.11
C LEU A 202 -22.21 12.31 -6.48
N TYR A 203 -21.48 13.39 -6.66
CA TYR A 203 -20.13 13.54 -6.11
C TYR A 203 -19.93 14.85 -5.40
N ALA A 204 -19.23 14.82 -4.26
CA ALA A 204 -18.64 16.00 -3.62
C ALA A 204 -17.29 15.62 -3.02
N LYS A 205 -16.32 16.53 -3.03
CA LYS A 205 -15.02 16.29 -2.40
C LYS A 205 -15.12 16.22 -0.87
N GLY A 206 -15.91 17.07 -0.27
CA GLY A 206 -16.24 17.10 1.16
C GLY A 206 -15.13 17.59 2.09
N SER A 207 -13.88 17.27 1.83
CA SER A 207 -12.70 17.76 2.54
C SER A 207 -11.47 17.73 1.64
N ASN A 208 -10.39 18.37 2.04
CA ASN A 208 -9.06 18.06 1.55
C ASN A 208 -8.56 16.74 2.19
N LEU A 209 -7.43 16.21 1.70
CA LEU A 209 -6.86 14.99 2.27
C LEU A 209 -6.43 15.20 3.72
N ILE A 210 -5.76 16.32 3.98
CA ILE A 210 -5.25 16.75 5.29
C ILE A 210 -5.55 18.22 5.47
N GLY A 211 -5.93 18.66 6.68
CA GLY A 211 -6.20 20.07 6.97
C GLY A 211 -4.98 20.98 6.79
N ASP A 212 -3.84 20.56 7.32
CA ASP A 212 -2.55 21.26 7.16
C ASP A 212 -2.01 21.09 5.73
N ALA A 213 -1.93 22.20 4.98
CA ALA A 213 -1.48 22.21 3.60
C ALA A 213 -0.02 21.79 3.43
N ALA A 214 0.87 22.16 4.36
CA ALA A 214 2.29 21.79 4.30
C ALA A 214 2.49 20.31 4.61
N TYR A 215 1.66 19.73 5.46
CA TYR A 215 1.67 18.29 5.68
C TYR A 215 1.09 17.55 4.45
N GLU A 216 0.00 18.04 3.87
CA GLU A 216 -0.57 17.44 2.66
C GLU A 216 0.42 17.44 1.50
N GLU A 217 1.19 18.52 1.31
CA GLU A 217 2.24 18.59 0.30
C GLU A 217 3.28 17.48 0.49
N ARG A 218 3.75 17.27 1.72
CA ARG A 218 4.67 16.16 2.04
C ARG A 218 4.03 14.77 1.83
N ALA A 219 2.73 14.66 2.09
CA ALA A 219 1.98 13.42 1.97
C ALA A 219 1.55 13.09 0.51
N THR A 220 1.86 13.96 -0.44
CA THR A 220 1.53 13.81 -1.88
C THR A 220 2.75 14.05 -2.78
N MET A 221 3.95 13.76 -2.29
CA MET A 221 5.21 13.87 -3.05
C MET A 221 5.19 13.01 -4.32
N PHE A 222 6.16 13.19 -5.19
CA PHE A 222 6.32 12.50 -6.47
C PHE A 222 5.26 12.81 -7.53
N GLY A 223 4.64 14.01 -7.46
CA GLY A 223 3.76 14.50 -8.51
C GLY A 223 2.40 13.83 -8.61
N ARG A 224 2.03 13.00 -7.64
CA ARG A 224 0.69 12.42 -7.53
C ARG A 224 -0.23 13.33 -6.72
N SER A 225 -0.31 14.60 -7.13
CA SER A 225 -1.17 15.58 -6.51
C SER A 225 -2.63 15.09 -6.47
N LEU A 226 -3.25 15.20 -5.32
CA LEU A 226 -4.69 14.99 -5.15
C LEU A 226 -5.49 16.29 -5.37
N ASN A 227 -4.86 17.30 -5.97
CA ASN A 227 -5.47 18.60 -6.28
C ASN A 227 -6.15 19.21 -5.07
N ARG A 228 -5.35 19.73 -4.11
CA ARG A 228 -5.90 20.46 -2.95
C ARG A 228 -6.90 21.53 -3.42
N ASP A 229 -8.04 21.55 -2.80
CA ASP A 229 -9.08 22.58 -3.04
C ASP A 229 -8.79 23.80 -2.17
N ASN A 230 -8.89 24.99 -2.76
CA ASN A 230 -8.62 26.25 -2.08
C ASN A 230 -9.83 26.80 -1.30
N ARG A 231 -10.99 26.14 -1.41
CA ARG A 231 -12.16 26.46 -0.59
C ARG A 231 -11.89 26.15 0.88
N THR A 232 -12.61 26.82 1.77
CA THR A 232 -12.52 26.51 3.20
C THR A 232 -13.10 25.13 3.49
N ASP A 233 -12.66 24.51 4.58
CA ASP A 233 -13.19 23.21 5.01
C ASP A 233 -14.70 23.26 5.21
N GLN A 234 -15.25 24.38 5.70
CA GLN A 234 -16.69 24.57 5.84
C GLN A 234 -17.42 24.59 4.49
N GLN A 235 -16.87 25.24 3.47
CA GLN A 235 -17.48 25.26 2.13
C GLN A 235 -17.51 23.88 1.49
N LEU A 236 -16.44 23.10 1.67
CA LEU A 236 -16.38 21.71 1.19
C LEU A 236 -17.37 20.81 1.92
N LEU A 237 -17.49 20.99 3.23
CA LEU A 237 -18.43 20.26 4.07
C LEU A 237 -19.90 20.60 3.72
N ASP A 238 -20.23 21.88 3.54
CA ASP A 238 -21.58 22.32 3.17
C ASP A 238 -22.02 21.74 1.82
N GLU A 239 -21.11 21.72 0.82
CA GLU A 239 -21.36 21.06 -0.46
C GLU A 239 -21.63 19.56 -0.27
N ALA A 240 -20.81 18.89 0.52
CA ALA A 240 -20.96 17.45 0.79
C ALA A 240 -22.31 17.15 1.45
N LEU A 241 -22.72 17.91 2.45
CA LEU A 241 -24.00 17.73 3.13
C LEU A 241 -25.18 18.03 2.19
N LYS A 242 -25.06 19.02 1.31
CA LYS A 242 -26.06 19.29 0.28
C LYS A 242 -26.22 18.13 -0.70
N ILE A 243 -25.12 17.50 -1.10
CA ILE A 243 -25.13 16.32 -1.98
C ILE A 243 -25.69 15.11 -1.21
N ALA A 244 -25.23 14.87 0.03
CA ALA A 244 -25.69 13.78 0.88
C ALA A 244 -27.20 13.83 1.12
N SER A 245 -27.80 15.03 1.27
CA SER A 245 -29.25 15.18 1.49
C SER A 245 -30.11 14.67 0.32
N GLN A 246 -29.54 14.62 -0.89
CA GLN A 246 -30.21 14.16 -2.11
C GLN A 246 -30.06 12.67 -2.37
N ALA A 247 -29.27 11.95 -1.55
CA ALA A 247 -28.94 10.57 -1.76
C ALA A 247 -29.75 9.62 -0.87
N ASP A 248 -29.87 8.39 -1.30
CA ASP A 248 -30.44 7.29 -0.52
C ASP A 248 -29.38 6.62 0.35
N VAL A 249 -28.11 6.60 -0.14
CA VAL A 249 -26.95 6.05 0.54
C VAL A 249 -25.70 6.88 0.23
N ILE A 250 -24.77 6.92 1.17
CA ILE A 250 -23.49 7.63 1.07
C ILE A 250 -22.36 6.62 1.03
N VAL A 251 -21.48 6.75 0.03
CA VAL A 251 -20.18 6.05 -0.04
C VAL A 251 -19.09 7.07 0.29
N ALA A 252 -18.55 6.98 1.49
CA ALA A 252 -17.49 7.86 1.99
C ALA A 252 -16.11 7.31 1.62
N ALA A 253 -15.42 7.91 0.67
CA ALA A 253 -14.10 7.49 0.17
C ALA A 253 -12.99 8.24 0.90
N LEU A 254 -12.50 7.66 1.99
CA LEU A 254 -11.60 8.29 2.96
C LEU A 254 -10.35 7.44 3.21
N GLY A 255 -9.39 8.00 3.91
CA GLY A 255 -8.17 7.31 4.32
C GLY A 255 -6.89 8.04 3.94
N GLU A 256 -5.90 7.29 3.51
CA GLU A 256 -4.58 7.77 3.13
C GLU A 256 -4.44 7.93 1.61
N SER A 257 -3.60 8.89 1.20
CA SER A 257 -3.07 8.85 -0.17
C SER A 257 -2.08 7.70 -0.32
N SER A 258 -1.84 7.27 -1.56
CA SER A 258 -0.83 6.24 -1.86
C SER A 258 0.56 6.63 -1.31
N GLU A 259 0.93 7.90 -1.40
CA GLU A 259 2.24 8.39 -0.94
C GLU A 259 2.38 8.43 0.59
N MET A 260 1.28 8.45 1.35
CA MET A 260 1.35 8.33 2.81
C MET A 260 1.79 6.95 3.30
N SER A 261 1.79 5.96 2.43
CA SER A 261 2.19 4.57 2.74
C SER A 261 3.41 4.11 1.95
N GLY A 262 4.11 5.01 1.28
CA GLY A 262 5.30 4.73 0.49
C GLY A 262 6.57 4.62 1.32
N GLU A 263 7.70 4.56 0.61
CA GLU A 263 9.02 4.61 1.21
C GLU A 263 9.23 5.91 1.99
N SER A 264 9.87 5.82 3.13
CA SER A 264 10.11 6.96 4.04
C SER A 264 8.84 7.70 4.51
N SER A 265 7.69 7.02 4.49
CA SER A 265 6.38 7.60 4.81
C SER A 265 5.79 7.05 6.12
N SER A 266 6.63 6.93 7.16
CA SER A 266 6.17 6.53 8.49
C SER A 266 5.26 7.57 9.13
N ARG A 267 4.23 7.12 9.85
CA ARG A 267 3.29 7.98 10.58
C ARG A 267 3.29 7.63 12.07
N THR A 268 3.25 8.65 12.92
CA THR A 268 3.12 8.52 14.38
C THR A 268 1.66 8.55 14.85
N ASN A 269 0.78 9.22 14.09
CA ASN A 269 -0.67 9.20 14.30
C ASN A 269 -1.29 8.30 13.21
N LEU A 270 -1.95 7.24 13.61
CA LEU A 270 -2.58 6.25 12.73
C LEU A 270 -4.11 6.42 12.61
N ASN A 271 -4.67 7.51 13.08
CA ASN A 271 -6.07 7.84 12.85
C ASN A 271 -6.31 8.33 11.42
N LEU A 272 -7.57 8.37 11.01
CA LEU A 272 -7.97 9.16 9.84
C LEU A 272 -7.55 10.62 10.04
N PRO A 273 -7.15 11.35 8.97
CA PRO A 273 -6.89 12.78 9.07
C PRO A 273 -8.10 13.54 9.62
N ASP A 274 -7.84 14.54 10.47
CA ASP A 274 -8.87 15.25 11.24
C ASP A 274 -10.03 15.80 10.39
N VAL A 275 -9.71 16.41 9.23
CA VAL A 275 -10.73 16.96 8.33
C VAL A 275 -11.61 15.89 7.70
N GLN A 276 -11.07 14.68 7.48
CA GLN A 276 -11.83 13.54 6.97
C GLN A 276 -12.70 12.94 8.07
N HIS A 277 -12.19 12.89 9.32
CA HIS A 277 -12.97 12.46 10.47
C HIS A 277 -14.17 13.38 10.70
N THR A 278 -13.95 14.71 10.68
CA THR A 278 -15.02 15.73 10.77
C THR A 278 -16.07 15.56 9.67
N LEU A 279 -15.64 15.30 8.45
CA LEU A 279 -16.54 14.99 7.34
C LEU A 279 -17.38 13.74 7.62
N LEU A 280 -16.75 12.66 8.04
CA LEU A 280 -17.44 11.38 8.32
C LEU A 280 -18.49 11.53 9.42
N GLU A 281 -18.15 12.23 10.51
CA GLU A 281 -19.12 12.56 11.57
C GLU A 281 -20.33 13.32 11.04
N ALA A 282 -20.10 14.33 10.20
CA ALA A 282 -21.17 15.13 9.64
C ALA A 282 -22.07 14.31 8.68
N LEU A 283 -21.48 13.40 7.89
CA LEU A 283 -22.23 12.51 7.01
C LEU A 283 -23.11 11.53 7.81
N LEU A 284 -22.62 10.96 8.90
CA LEU A 284 -23.40 10.09 9.77
C LEU A 284 -24.59 10.83 10.44
N LYS A 285 -24.40 12.10 10.80
CA LYS A 285 -25.47 12.94 11.37
C LYS A 285 -26.63 13.21 10.40
N THR A 286 -26.46 12.93 9.10
CA THR A 286 -27.57 13.01 8.11
C THR A 286 -28.64 11.93 8.31
N GLY A 287 -28.33 10.87 9.07
CA GLY A 287 -29.19 9.70 9.25
C GLY A 287 -29.28 8.77 8.03
N LYS A 288 -28.54 9.05 6.96
CA LYS A 288 -28.46 8.17 5.78
C LYS A 288 -27.49 7.00 6.05
N PRO A 289 -27.70 5.83 5.40
CA PRO A 289 -26.70 4.77 5.42
C PRO A 289 -25.36 5.26 4.88
N VAL A 290 -24.27 5.02 5.61
CA VAL A 290 -22.91 5.39 5.21
C VAL A 290 -22.06 4.14 5.08
N VAL A 291 -21.41 3.96 3.93
CA VAL A 291 -20.39 2.96 3.69
C VAL A 291 -19.04 3.67 3.64
N LEU A 292 -18.14 3.35 4.57
CA LEU A 292 -16.76 3.81 4.53
C LEU A 292 -15.95 2.92 3.59
N VAL A 293 -15.52 3.46 2.46
CA VAL A 293 -14.53 2.87 1.56
C VAL A 293 -13.17 3.41 1.99
N LEU A 294 -12.40 2.58 2.69
CA LEU A 294 -11.16 2.98 3.35
C LEU A 294 -9.96 2.68 2.45
N PHE A 295 -9.26 3.74 2.04
CA PHE A 295 -7.97 3.65 1.35
C PHE A 295 -6.83 3.74 2.36
N THR A 296 -5.96 2.75 2.41
CA THR A 296 -4.76 2.77 3.28
C THR A 296 -3.76 1.70 2.84
N GLY A 297 -2.48 1.94 3.09
CA GLY A 297 -1.42 0.94 2.89
C GLY A 297 -0.90 0.36 4.20
N ARG A 298 -1.55 0.69 5.33
CA ARG A 298 -1.18 0.25 6.69
C ARG A 298 -2.39 0.03 7.57
N PRO A 299 -2.26 -0.69 8.71
CA PRO A 299 -3.28 -0.69 9.74
C PRO A 299 -3.49 0.71 10.33
N LEU A 300 -4.74 1.13 10.42
CA LEU A 300 -5.13 2.37 11.08
C LEU A 300 -5.80 2.07 12.42
N VAL A 301 -5.86 3.07 13.30
CA VAL A 301 -6.66 3.05 14.54
C VAL A 301 -8.06 3.51 14.18
N LEU A 302 -9.02 2.60 14.19
CA LEU A 302 -10.38 2.81 13.67
C LEU A 302 -11.46 2.55 14.75
N ASN A 303 -11.16 2.77 16.02
CA ASN A 303 -12.12 2.47 17.10
C ASN A 303 -13.43 3.22 16.94
N TRP A 304 -13.33 4.52 16.65
CA TRP A 304 -14.52 5.36 16.49
C TRP A 304 -15.32 4.95 15.22
N GLU A 305 -14.63 4.69 14.12
CA GLU A 305 -15.26 4.25 12.87
C GLU A 305 -15.94 2.89 13.05
N GLN A 306 -15.29 1.95 13.77
CA GLN A 306 -15.86 0.65 14.10
C GLN A 306 -17.14 0.78 14.95
N GLU A 307 -17.19 1.75 15.84
CA GLU A 307 -18.38 1.96 16.69
C GLU A 307 -19.53 2.61 15.92
N HIS A 308 -19.25 3.62 15.09
CA HIS A 308 -20.27 4.51 14.55
C HIS A 308 -20.66 4.26 13.10
N VAL A 309 -19.77 3.69 12.27
CA VAL A 309 -20.04 3.47 10.84
C VAL A 309 -20.67 2.09 10.64
N PRO A 310 -21.81 1.98 9.96
CA PRO A 310 -22.49 0.69 9.79
C PRO A 310 -21.76 -0.28 8.86
N ALA A 311 -21.04 0.21 7.84
CA ALA A 311 -20.28 -0.65 6.92
C ALA A 311 -18.92 -0.06 6.59
N ILE A 312 -17.86 -0.88 6.67
CA ILE A 312 -16.47 -0.50 6.41
C ILE A 312 -15.84 -1.52 5.48
N LEU A 313 -15.45 -1.07 4.29
CA LEU A 313 -14.71 -1.86 3.29
C LEU A 313 -13.31 -1.28 3.13
N ASN A 314 -12.28 -2.03 3.55
CA ASN A 314 -10.89 -1.65 3.35
C ASN A 314 -10.44 -2.11 1.96
N VAL A 315 -10.06 -1.16 1.11
CA VAL A 315 -9.75 -1.40 -0.31
C VAL A 315 -8.27 -1.26 -0.65
N TRP A 316 -7.44 -0.93 0.33
CA TRP A 316 -6.01 -0.72 0.10
C TRP A 316 -5.76 0.26 -1.06
N PHE A 317 -4.84 -0.10 -1.97
CA PHE A 317 -4.63 0.53 -3.28
C PHE A 317 -4.73 -0.57 -4.34
N GLY A 318 -5.92 -0.73 -4.91
CA GLY A 318 -6.28 -1.91 -5.71
C GLY A 318 -5.75 -1.94 -7.15
N GLY A 319 -4.87 -0.99 -7.56
CA GLY A 319 -4.29 -0.98 -8.90
C GLY A 319 -5.15 -0.28 -9.93
N SER A 320 -4.82 -0.50 -11.20
CA SER A 320 -5.45 0.19 -12.34
C SER A 320 -6.96 -0.03 -12.47
N GLU A 321 -7.48 -1.12 -11.94
CA GLU A 321 -8.92 -1.47 -12.02
C GLU A 321 -9.61 -1.36 -10.65
N ALA A 322 -9.02 -0.63 -9.69
CA ALA A 322 -9.55 -0.50 -8.33
C ALA A 322 -10.97 0.08 -8.31
N GLY A 323 -11.23 1.18 -9.03
CA GLY A 323 -12.54 1.82 -9.05
C GLY A 323 -13.68 0.86 -9.47
N PRO A 324 -13.58 0.21 -10.64
CA PRO A 324 -14.53 -0.82 -11.06
C PRO A 324 -14.63 -2.02 -10.10
N ALA A 325 -13.50 -2.50 -9.55
CA ALA A 325 -13.48 -3.63 -8.63
C ALA A 325 -14.17 -3.31 -7.28
N ILE A 326 -14.03 -2.06 -6.78
CA ILE A 326 -14.77 -1.61 -5.60
C ILE A 326 -16.28 -1.64 -5.89
N GLY A 327 -16.70 -1.21 -7.08
CA GLY A 327 -18.08 -1.33 -7.52
C GLY A 327 -18.58 -2.77 -7.49
N ASP A 328 -17.81 -3.72 -8.02
CA ASP A 328 -18.18 -5.14 -8.02
C ASP A 328 -18.45 -5.67 -6.60
N VAL A 329 -17.64 -5.26 -5.63
CA VAL A 329 -17.84 -5.66 -4.24
C VAL A 329 -19.00 -4.90 -3.62
N LEU A 330 -19.08 -3.58 -3.76
CA LEU A 330 -20.16 -2.78 -3.16
C LEU A 330 -21.56 -3.22 -3.61
N PHE A 331 -21.71 -3.66 -4.86
CA PHE A 331 -22.99 -4.12 -5.42
C PHE A 331 -23.18 -5.65 -5.37
N GLY A 332 -22.27 -6.38 -4.76
CA GLY A 332 -22.40 -7.82 -4.52
C GLY A 332 -22.14 -8.72 -5.72
N ALA A 333 -21.61 -8.19 -6.84
CA ALA A 333 -21.16 -9.01 -7.96
C ALA A 333 -19.93 -9.87 -7.60
N VAL A 334 -19.12 -9.37 -6.67
CA VAL A 334 -18.00 -10.08 -6.04
C VAL A 334 -18.20 -10.09 -4.53
N ASN A 335 -18.19 -11.29 -3.93
CA ASN A 335 -18.19 -11.42 -2.48
C ASN A 335 -16.82 -11.01 -1.91
N PRO A 336 -16.75 -10.12 -0.90
CA PRO A 336 -15.48 -9.74 -0.29
C PRO A 336 -14.83 -10.96 0.39
N GLY A 337 -13.73 -11.43 -0.19
CA GLY A 337 -13.02 -12.61 0.28
C GLY A 337 -11.68 -12.31 0.96
N GLY A 338 -11.20 -11.09 0.86
CA GLY A 338 -9.92 -10.66 1.41
C GLY A 338 -9.83 -10.83 2.93
N LYS A 339 -8.61 -11.10 3.41
CA LYS A 339 -8.29 -11.23 4.83
C LYS A 339 -7.14 -10.31 5.18
N LEU A 340 -7.20 -9.71 6.37
CA LEU A 340 -6.13 -8.83 6.85
C LEU A 340 -4.80 -9.58 6.95
N THR A 341 -3.78 -9.02 6.36
CA THR A 341 -2.40 -9.53 6.42
C THR A 341 -1.57 -8.86 7.51
N MET A 342 -2.18 -7.96 8.26
CA MET A 342 -1.61 -7.28 9.43
C MET A 342 -2.69 -7.07 10.48
N THR A 343 -2.28 -7.03 11.75
CA THR A 343 -3.17 -6.74 12.88
C THR A 343 -3.46 -5.24 12.96
N PHE A 344 -4.71 -4.85 13.10
CA PHE A 344 -5.13 -3.45 13.32
C PHE A 344 -5.21 -3.17 14.82
N PRO A 345 -4.47 -2.16 15.33
CA PRO A 345 -4.44 -1.84 16.75
C PRO A 345 -5.64 -1.00 17.18
N LYS A 346 -5.98 -1.03 18.46
CA LYS A 346 -6.88 -0.06 19.10
C LYS A 346 -6.16 1.23 19.49
N SER A 347 -4.85 1.18 19.64
CA SER A 347 -4.01 2.31 20.01
C SER A 347 -2.60 2.14 19.45
N VAL A 348 -1.98 3.25 19.07
CA VAL A 348 -0.54 3.29 18.68
C VAL A 348 0.35 2.70 19.78
N GLY A 349 -0.03 2.87 21.05
CA GLY A 349 0.72 2.32 22.19
C GLY A 349 0.76 0.79 22.27
N GLN A 350 -0.08 0.07 21.51
CA GLN A 350 -0.03 -1.39 21.43
C GLN A 350 1.03 -1.90 20.44
N ILE A 351 1.59 -1.04 19.58
CA ILE A 351 2.54 -1.44 18.53
C ILE A 351 3.93 -1.66 19.15
N PRO A 352 4.61 -2.78 18.77
CA PRO A 352 4.28 -3.77 17.76
C PRO A 352 3.26 -4.82 18.25
N LEU A 353 2.23 -5.10 17.44
CA LEU A 353 1.17 -6.05 17.75
C LEU A 353 1.23 -7.24 16.78
N TYR A 354 1.95 -8.28 17.17
CA TYR A 354 2.18 -9.46 16.34
C TYR A 354 1.07 -10.50 16.55
N TYR A 355 0.54 -11.09 15.46
CA TYR A 355 -0.35 -12.25 15.62
C TYR A 355 0.41 -13.46 16.22
N ALA A 356 1.71 -13.56 15.99
CA ALA A 356 2.57 -14.65 16.46
C ALA A 356 3.27 -14.34 17.80
N HIS A 357 2.75 -13.38 18.59
CA HIS A 357 3.32 -13.08 19.91
C HIS A 357 3.23 -14.29 20.85
N LYS A 358 4.25 -14.46 21.69
CA LYS A 358 4.27 -15.50 22.70
C LYS A 358 3.68 -14.98 24.02
N ASN A 359 3.05 -15.88 24.77
CA ASN A 359 2.60 -15.54 26.11
C ASN A 359 3.77 -15.11 27.00
N THR A 360 3.49 -14.14 27.86
CA THR A 360 4.40 -13.75 28.95
C THR A 360 4.30 -14.74 30.10
N GLY A 361 5.19 -14.63 31.11
CA GLY A 361 5.11 -15.46 32.32
C GLY A 361 3.84 -15.21 33.16
N ARG A 362 3.15 -14.09 32.95
CA ARG A 362 1.92 -13.70 33.65
C ARG A 362 0.87 -13.19 32.68
N PRO A 363 0.33 -14.06 31.80
CA PRO A 363 -0.69 -13.65 30.84
C PRO A 363 -1.97 -13.24 31.55
N LEU A 364 -2.72 -12.33 30.96
CA LEU A 364 -4.07 -12.01 31.35
C LEU A 364 -4.96 -13.22 31.08
N LYS A 365 -5.90 -13.51 31.98
CA LYS A 365 -6.88 -14.59 31.77
C LYS A 365 -7.93 -14.18 30.75
N GLU A 366 -8.41 -15.13 30.00
CA GLU A 366 -9.50 -14.93 29.04
C GLU A 366 -10.71 -14.23 29.71
N GLY A 367 -11.31 -13.29 29.01
CA GLY A 367 -12.44 -12.50 29.49
C GLY A 367 -12.11 -11.46 30.55
N LYS A 368 -10.82 -11.26 30.86
CA LYS A 368 -10.38 -10.17 31.75
C LYS A 368 -9.78 -9.04 30.93
N TRP A 369 -10.19 -7.84 31.24
CA TRP A 369 -9.61 -6.64 30.64
C TRP A 369 -8.36 -6.16 31.39
N PHE A 370 -8.38 -6.23 32.73
CA PHE A 370 -7.29 -5.79 33.61
C PHE A 370 -7.21 -6.69 34.84
N GLU A 371 -5.99 -7.04 35.23
CA GLU A 371 -5.69 -7.70 36.48
C GLU A 371 -4.31 -7.23 36.99
N LYS A 372 -4.22 -6.85 38.28
CA LYS A 372 -2.97 -6.41 38.88
C LYS A 372 -1.90 -7.50 38.79
N PHE A 373 -0.67 -7.11 38.43
CA PHE A 373 0.50 -8.00 38.27
C PHE A 373 0.42 -8.94 37.05
N ARG A 374 -0.46 -8.70 36.09
CA ARG A 374 -0.53 -9.36 34.80
C ARG A 374 0.02 -8.47 33.68
N SER A 375 0.29 -9.09 32.52
CA SER A 375 0.70 -8.34 31.32
C SER A 375 -0.54 -7.74 30.65
N ASN A 376 -0.82 -6.47 30.97
CA ASN A 376 -1.92 -5.70 30.39
C ASN A 376 -1.58 -4.21 30.38
N TYR A 377 -2.32 -3.47 29.56
CA TYR A 377 -2.32 -2.02 29.58
C TYR A 377 -3.27 -1.48 30.68
N LEU A 378 -3.15 -0.19 31.01
CA LEU A 378 -4.05 0.47 31.99
C LEU A 378 -5.30 1.04 31.32
N ASP A 379 -5.21 1.40 30.06
CA ASP A 379 -6.13 2.26 29.32
C ASP A 379 -6.72 1.63 28.05
N VAL A 380 -6.24 0.47 27.66
CA VAL A 380 -6.75 -0.32 26.53
C VAL A 380 -6.62 -1.82 26.87
N ASP A 381 -7.50 -2.65 26.35
CA ASP A 381 -7.34 -4.10 26.47
C ASP A 381 -6.21 -4.65 25.59
N ASN A 382 -5.85 -5.91 25.77
CA ASN A 382 -4.76 -6.53 25.00
C ASN A 382 -5.17 -6.92 23.57
N ASP A 383 -6.49 -6.93 23.29
CA ASP A 383 -7.00 -7.43 22.01
C ASP A 383 -6.78 -6.41 20.90
N ALA A 384 -6.57 -6.92 19.71
CA ALA A 384 -6.57 -6.11 18.50
C ALA A 384 -7.97 -5.57 18.19
N LEU A 385 -8.05 -4.44 17.46
CA LEU A 385 -9.31 -4.01 16.88
C LEU A 385 -9.79 -5.01 15.82
N TYR A 386 -8.88 -5.37 14.89
CA TYR A 386 -9.08 -6.46 13.94
C TYR A 386 -7.82 -7.34 13.93
N PRO A 387 -7.94 -8.63 14.25
CA PRO A 387 -6.78 -9.52 14.26
C PRO A 387 -6.30 -9.84 12.83
N PHE A 388 -5.06 -10.30 12.73
CA PHE A 388 -4.54 -10.93 11.50
C PHE A 388 -5.50 -12.00 11.01
N GLY A 389 -5.76 -12.02 9.71
CA GLY A 389 -6.68 -12.98 9.09
C GLY A 389 -8.16 -12.61 9.18
N TYR A 390 -8.51 -11.48 9.82
CA TYR A 390 -9.87 -11.00 9.89
C TYR A 390 -10.41 -10.54 8.53
N GLY A 391 -11.69 -10.73 8.33
CA GLY A 391 -12.45 -10.27 7.17
C GLY A 391 -13.81 -10.97 7.12
N LEU A 392 -14.87 -10.22 6.86
CA LEU A 392 -16.22 -10.68 6.70
C LEU A 392 -16.52 -11.05 5.24
N SER A 393 -17.68 -11.64 5.03
CA SER A 393 -18.29 -11.96 3.72
C SER A 393 -19.77 -11.61 3.76
N TYR A 394 -20.42 -11.50 2.61
CA TYR A 394 -21.86 -11.35 2.47
C TYR A 394 -22.61 -12.61 2.85
#